data_b6b2965b68690c5f215602bf995030f3
#
_entry.id   b6b2965b68690c5f215602bf995030f3
#
_cell.length_a   1.000
_cell.length_b   1.000
_cell.length_c   1.000
_cell.angle_alpha   90.00
_cell.angle_beta   90.00
_cell.angle_gamma   90.00
#
_symmetry.space_group_name_H-M   'P 1'
#
loop_
_entity.id
_entity.type
_entity.pdbx_description
1 polymer ?
#
loop_
_entity_poly.entity_id
_entity_poly.type
_entity_poly.pdbx_seq_one_letter_code
_entity_poly.pdbx_strand_id
1 'polypeptide(L)'
;ARALQMDEMKLSLGPAKGKDFATGLGPWLVTMDELAEVTTRSPNGASFDLGMRAFVNGAQVSTGNLKDMTWTFAQIMERASYGVTLYPGDVIGSGTCGTGCFLELNGSKITKDQWLRPGDVVALEIDRLGSL
;
A
#
# COMPACT_ATOMS: atom_id res chain seq x y z
N ALA A 1 -5.53 -12.13 -0.99
CA ALA A 1 -5.42 -12.38 -2.44
C ALA A 1 -6.71 -13.02 -2.93
N ARG A 2 -7.14 -12.66 -4.13
CA ARG A 2 -8.27 -13.29 -4.82
C ARG A 2 -7.81 -14.54 -5.56
N ALA A 3 -8.70 -15.50 -5.76
CA ALA A 3 -8.39 -16.71 -6.52
C ALA A 3 -7.82 -16.39 -7.93
N LEU A 4 -8.41 -15.41 -8.61
CA LEU A 4 -7.93 -14.95 -9.92
C LEU A 4 -6.47 -14.45 -9.88
N GLN A 5 -6.08 -13.76 -8.82
CA GLN A 5 -4.69 -13.32 -8.66
C GLN A 5 -3.71 -14.49 -8.60
N MET A 6 -4.10 -15.60 -7.98
CA MET A 6 -3.25 -16.80 -7.92
C MET A 6 -3.01 -17.40 -9.31
N ASP A 7 -4.01 -17.37 -10.18
CA ASP A 7 -3.86 -17.85 -11.55
C ASP A 7 -3.03 -16.90 -12.43
N GLU A 8 -3.22 -15.60 -12.28
CA GLU A 8 -2.41 -14.58 -12.96
C GLU A 8 -0.92 -14.69 -12.59
N MET A 9 -0.61 -14.94 -11.32
CA MET A 9 0.77 -15.11 -10.85
C MET A 9 1.44 -16.34 -11.46
N LYS A 10 0.70 -17.43 -11.73
CA LYS A 10 1.23 -18.61 -12.42
C LYS A 10 1.67 -18.30 -13.85
N LEU A 11 1.03 -17.33 -14.50
CA LEU A 11 1.36 -16.89 -15.85
C LEU A 11 2.47 -15.83 -15.90
N SER A 12 3.01 -15.44 -14.74
CA SER A 12 4.04 -14.39 -14.60
C SER A 12 3.61 -13.02 -15.16
N LEU A 13 2.32 -12.75 -15.23
CA LEU A 13 1.75 -11.47 -15.71
C LEU A 13 1.53 -10.46 -14.58
N GLY A 14 1.83 -10.85 -13.35
CA GLY A 14 1.50 -10.06 -12.17
C GLY A 14 -0.01 -10.06 -11.87
N PRO A 15 -0.44 -9.44 -10.75
CA PRO A 15 -1.81 -9.50 -10.29
C PRO A 15 -2.72 -8.45 -10.95
N ALA A 16 -2.92 -8.50 -12.27
CA ALA A 16 -3.66 -7.49 -13.03
C ALA A 16 -5.15 -7.46 -12.66
N LYS A 17 -5.94 -8.42 -13.14
CA LYS A 17 -7.39 -8.49 -12.90
C LYS A 17 -7.75 -8.87 -11.46
N GLY A 18 -6.85 -9.50 -10.76
CA GLY A 18 -6.99 -9.80 -9.34
C GLY A 18 -7.05 -8.55 -8.47
N LYS A 19 -6.52 -7.40 -8.94
CA LYS A 19 -6.42 -6.15 -8.18
C LYS A 19 -7.11 -4.94 -8.81
N ASP A 20 -7.41 -4.92 -10.08
CA ASP A 20 -7.97 -3.74 -10.78
C ASP A 20 -9.49 -3.56 -10.62
N PHE A 21 -10.14 -4.28 -9.72
CA PHE A 21 -11.59 -4.33 -9.62
C PHE A 21 -12.21 -3.26 -8.72
N ALA A 22 -11.49 -2.78 -7.72
CA ALA A 22 -11.94 -1.73 -6.81
C ALA A 22 -10.75 -1.10 -6.11
N THR A 23 -10.75 0.22 -5.99
CA THR A 23 -9.75 1.00 -5.28
C THR A 23 -10.45 1.96 -4.34
N GLY A 24 -10.16 1.84 -3.04
CA GLY A 24 -10.61 2.81 -2.03
C GLY A 24 -9.60 3.95 -1.93
N LEU A 25 -10.10 5.18 -1.91
CA LEU A 25 -9.31 6.38 -1.65
C LEU A 25 -9.82 7.04 -0.38
N GLY A 26 -8.92 7.58 0.41
CA GLY A 26 -9.26 8.36 1.60
C GLY A 26 -10.02 9.64 1.24
N PRO A 27 -10.77 10.22 2.21
CA PRO A 27 -11.64 11.36 1.93
C PRO A 27 -10.89 12.69 1.77
N TRP A 28 -9.61 12.76 2.08
CA TRP A 28 -8.79 13.97 1.95
C TRP A 28 -7.43 13.72 1.34
N LEU A 29 -6.89 14.79 0.76
CA LEU A 29 -5.54 14.86 0.25
C LEU A 29 -4.66 15.59 1.29
N VAL A 30 -3.55 14.98 1.68
CA VAL A 30 -2.53 15.62 2.53
C VAL A 30 -1.40 16.12 1.64
N THR A 31 -1.10 17.41 1.71
CA THR A 31 -0.03 18.03 0.91
C THR A 31 1.35 17.81 1.57
N MET A 32 2.41 17.95 0.79
CA MET A 32 3.77 17.63 1.22
C MET A 32 4.31 18.52 2.35
N ASP A 33 3.79 19.74 2.46
CA ASP A 33 4.15 20.67 3.54
C ASP A 33 3.67 20.20 4.92
N GLU A 34 2.51 19.53 4.98
CA GLU A 34 2.00 18.91 6.21
C GLU A 34 2.90 17.76 6.71
N LEU A 35 3.70 17.17 5.84
CA LEU A 35 4.60 16.06 6.13
C LEU A 35 6.05 16.51 6.38
N ALA A 36 6.33 17.81 6.42
CA ALA A 36 7.68 18.35 6.50
C ALA A 36 8.48 17.80 7.70
N GLU A 37 7.85 17.69 8.88
CA GLU A 37 8.50 17.23 10.11
C GLU A 37 8.88 15.74 10.10
N VAL A 38 8.22 14.93 9.27
CA VAL A 38 8.44 13.47 9.16
C VAL A 38 9.16 13.10 7.87
N THR A 39 9.65 14.11 7.14
CA THR A 39 10.32 13.93 5.85
C THR A 39 11.82 13.89 6.03
N THR A 40 12.45 12.83 5.51
CA THR A 40 13.91 12.75 5.32
C THR A 40 14.23 12.90 3.84
N ARG A 41 15.13 13.83 3.50
CA ARG A 41 15.55 14.08 2.12
C ARG A 41 16.86 13.36 1.81
N SER A 42 16.96 12.82 0.62
CA SER A 42 18.16 12.20 0.08
C SER A 42 18.36 12.61 -1.39
N PRO A 43 19.53 12.33 -2.00
CA PRO A 43 19.73 12.55 -3.44
C PRO A 43 18.70 11.81 -4.32
N ASN A 44 18.15 10.73 -3.82
CA ASN A 44 17.17 9.90 -4.55
C ASN A 44 15.71 10.33 -4.31
N GLY A 45 15.49 11.40 -3.56
CA GLY A 45 14.15 11.89 -3.22
C GLY A 45 13.87 11.86 -1.72
N ALA A 46 12.60 12.04 -1.36
CA ALA A 46 12.14 12.07 0.02
C ALA A 46 11.60 10.71 0.47
N SER A 47 11.83 10.36 1.72
CA SER A 47 11.16 9.30 2.46
C SER A 47 10.39 9.89 3.65
N PHE A 48 9.39 9.19 4.16
CA PHE A 48 8.47 9.69 5.19
C PHE A 48 8.38 8.72 6.35
N ASP A 49 8.66 9.18 7.56
CA ASP A 49 8.50 8.37 8.77
C ASP A 49 7.03 8.40 9.21
N LEU A 50 6.23 7.54 8.61
CA LEU A 50 4.80 7.41 8.85
C LEU A 50 4.48 5.97 9.23
N GLY A 51 4.08 5.76 10.49
CA GLY A 51 3.59 4.47 10.95
C GLY A 51 2.28 4.11 10.25
N MET A 52 2.16 2.85 9.86
CA MET A 52 0.99 2.31 9.18
C MET A 52 0.45 1.10 9.93
N ARG A 53 -0.86 1.01 10.05
CA ARG A 53 -1.54 -0.06 10.78
C ARG A 53 -2.75 -0.55 9.99
N ALA A 54 -2.99 -1.84 10.03
CA ALA A 54 -4.20 -2.45 9.47
C ALA A 54 -4.97 -3.19 10.57
N PHE A 55 -6.27 -3.05 10.55
CA PHE A 55 -7.19 -3.67 11.50
C PHE A 55 -8.26 -4.45 10.76
N VAL A 56 -8.70 -5.54 11.37
CA VAL A 56 -9.88 -6.28 10.93
C VAL A 56 -10.79 -6.46 12.15
N ASN A 57 -12.02 -5.96 12.05
CA ASN A 57 -12.99 -5.97 13.14
C ASN A 57 -12.43 -5.36 14.44
N GLY A 58 -11.65 -4.30 14.32
CA GLY A 58 -11.03 -3.60 15.45
C GLY A 58 -9.76 -4.26 15.99
N ALA A 59 -9.40 -5.46 15.55
CA ALA A 59 -8.14 -6.11 15.93
C ALA A 59 -7.03 -5.75 14.97
N GLN A 60 -5.89 -5.26 15.47
CA GLN A 60 -4.73 -4.96 14.64
C GLN A 60 -4.12 -6.26 14.10
N VAL A 61 -3.96 -6.33 12.79
CA VAL A 61 -3.45 -7.52 12.07
C VAL A 61 -2.10 -7.27 11.41
N SER A 62 -1.76 -6.01 11.13
CA SER A 62 -0.49 -5.66 10.47
C SER A 62 0.00 -4.28 10.91
N THR A 63 1.31 -4.08 10.81
CA THR A 63 1.98 -2.81 11.01
C THR A 63 3.14 -2.66 10.04
N GLY A 64 3.48 -1.43 9.71
CA GLY A 64 4.63 -1.09 8.86
C GLY A 64 4.98 0.38 9.00
N ASN A 65 5.97 0.82 8.24
CA ASN A 65 6.33 2.21 8.17
C ASN A 65 6.66 2.59 6.72
N LEU A 66 6.18 3.74 6.28
CA LEU A 66 6.39 4.21 4.90
C LEU A 66 7.87 4.47 4.59
N LYS A 67 8.70 4.81 5.59
CA LYS A 67 10.15 5.00 5.41
C LYS A 67 10.89 3.74 4.94
N ASP A 68 10.29 2.57 5.14
CA ASP A 68 10.89 1.28 4.77
C ASP A 68 10.76 0.98 3.26
N MET A 69 10.15 1.87 2.50
CA MET A 69 10.10 1.78 1.04
C MET A 69 11.51 1.74 0.45
N THR A 70 11.77 0.76 -0.42
CA THR A 70 13.04 0.66 -1.16
C THR A 70 13.22 1.81 -2.15
N TRP A 71 12.14 2.19 -2.86
CA TRP A 71 12.14 3.24 -3.86
C TRP A 71 11.41 4.47 -3.36
N THR A 72 11.98 5.63 -3.56
CA THR A 72 11.29 6.89 -3.27
C THR A 72 10.21 7.17 -4.32
N PHE A 73 9.22 8.00 -3.98
CA PHE A 73 8.20 8.42 -4.95
C PHE A 73 8.83 9.16 -6.15
N ALA A 74 9.93 9.89 -5.97
CA ALA A 74 10.65 10.52 -7.08
C ALA A 74 11.16 9.48 -8.10
N GLN A 75 11.78 8.40 -7.61
CA GLN A 75 12.24 7.31 -8.47
C GLN A 75 11.07 6.55 -9.12
N ILE A 76 9.97 6.36 -8.39
CA ILE A 76 8.75 5.74 -8.94
C ILE A 76 8.17 6.60 -10.08
N MET A 77 8.07 7.92 -9.88
CA MET A 77 7.58 8.85 -10.90
C MET A 77 8.51 8.88 -12.12
N GLU A 78 9.83 8.92 -11.91
CA GLU A 78 10.81 8.81 -12.99
C GLU A 78 10.56 7.53 -13.82
N ARG A 79 10.44 6.39 -13.14
CA ARG A 79 10.20 5.11 -13.83
C ARG A 79 8.85 5.06 -14.54
N ALA A 80 7.80 5.58 -13.91
CA ALA A 80 6.44 5.59 -14.47
C ALA A 80 6.34 6.50 -15.71
N SER A 81 7.17 7.53 -15.82
CA SER A 81 7.19 8.45 -16.97
C SER A 81 7.98 7.92 -18.18
N TYR A 82 8.61 6.75 -18.09
CA TYR A 82 9.34 6.20 -19.23
C TYR A 82 8.41 5.86 -20.40
N GLY A 83 8.52 6.61 -21.48
CA GLY A 83 7.71 6.42 -22.70
C GLY A 83 6.26 6.90 -22.62
N VAL A 84 5.87 7.52 -21.52
CA VAL A 84 4.52 8.09 -21.30
C VAL A 84 4.59 9.45 -20.62
N THR A 85 3.53 10.24 -20.74
CA THR A 85 3.37 11.50 -20.01
C THR A 85 2.51 11.28 -18.78
N LEU A 86 2.99 11.70 -17.61
CA LEU A 86 2.18 11.79 -16.39
C LEU A 86 1.46 13.13 -16.36
N TYR A 87 0.22 13.12 -15.91
CA TYR A 87 -0.63 14.32 -15.83
C TYR A 87 -1.02 14.63 -14.37
N PRO A 88 -1.29 15.91 -14.07
CA PRO A 88 -1.94 16.24 -12.80
C PRO A 88 -3.26 15.47 -12.62
N GLY A 89 -3.38 14.80 -11.48
CA GLY A 89 -4.52 13.92 -11.20
C GLY A 89 -4.21 12.42 -11.35
N ASP A 90 -3.07 12.06 -11.94
CA ASP A 90 -2.62 10.66 -11.94
C ASP A 90 -2.35 10.18 -10.50
N VAL A 91 -2.78 8.96 -10.21
CA VAL A 91 -2.61 8.33 -8.90
C VAL A 91 -1.56 7.24 -8.99
N ILE A 92 -0.54 7.35 -8.15
CA ILE A 92 0.56 6.38 -8.08
C ILE A 92 0.53 5.70 -6.71
N GLY A 93 0.37 4.38 -6.71
CA GLY A 93 0.46 3.57 -5.50
C GLY A 93 1.90 3.25 -5.13
N SER A 94 2.21 3.31 -3.83
CA SER A 94 3.53 2.97 -3.27
C SER A 94 3.89 1.49 -3.35
N GLY A 95 2.95 0.63 -3.71
CA GLY A 95 3.05 -0.81 -3.48
C GLY A 95 2.57 -1.19 -2.07
N THR A 96 2.77 -2.44 -1.70
CA THR A 96 2.28 -3.00 -0.43
C THR A 96 3.39 -3.19 0.59
N CYS A 97 3.03 -3.14 1.88
CA CYS A 97 3.92 -3.57 2.96
C CYS A 97 4.00 -5.08 3.03
N GLY A 98 5.14 -5.62 3.45
CA GLY A 98 5.24 -7.00 3.89
C GLY A 98 4.26 -7.28 5.03
N THR A 99 3.67 -8.47 5.05
CA THR A 99 2.60 -8.85 6.00
C THR A 99 1.32 -8.00 5.90
N GLY A 100 1.13 -7.29 4.78
CA GLY A 100 -0.04 -6.44 4.55
C GLY A 100 -1.30 -7.17 4.09
N CYS A 101 -1.28 -8.49 3.99
CA CYS A 101 -2.46 -9.28 3.64
C CYS A 101 -2.47 -10.66 4.32
N PHE A 102 -3.65 -11.26 4.45
CA PHE A 102 -3.77 -12.57 5.10
C PHE A 102 -3.04 -13.71 4.38
N LEU A 103 -2.82 -13.60 3.07
CA LEU A 103 -1.99 -14.58 2.36
C LEU A 103 -0.56 -14.63 2.94
N GLU A 104 0.03 -13.47 3.16
CA GLU A 104 1.36 -13.35 3.74
C GLU A 104 1.38 -13.70 5.23
N LEU A 105 0.38 -13.24 5.99
CA LEU A 105 0.25 -13.52 7.42
C LEU A 105 0.09 -15.02 7.69
N ASN A 106 -0.73 -15.71 6.90
CA ASN A 106 -0.89 -17.15 6.97
C ASN A 106 0.38 -17.90 6.52
N GLY A 107 1.00 -17.46 5.42
CA GLY A 107 2.25 -18.04 4.91
C GLY A 107 3.40 -17.92 5.90
N SER A 108 3.49 -16.80 6.60
CA SER A 108 4.47 -16.54 7.66
C SER A 108 4.08 -17.14 9.02
N LYS A 109 2.95 -17.86 9.11
CA LYS A 109 2.43 -18.48 10.34
C LYS A 109 2.14 -17.50 11.48
N ILE A 110 1.95 -16.21 11.16
CA ILE A 110 1.50 -15.17 12.10
C ILE A 110 0.02 -15.40 12.42
N THR A 111 -0.76 -15.76 11.40
CA THR A 111 -2.15 -16.19 11.56
C THR A 111 -2.30 -17.66 11.12
N LYS A 112 -3.43 -18.29 11.50
CA LYS A 112 -3.75 -19.68 11.12
C LYS A 112 -4.99 -19.66 10.24
N ASP A 113 -4.79 -19.78 8.91
CA ASP A 113 -5.86 -19.88 7.92
C ASP A 113 -6.97 -18.83 8.11
N GLN A 114 -6.55 -17.60 8.46
CA GLN A 114 -7.44 -16.48 8.64
C GLN A 114 -7.66 -15.78 7.29
N TRP A 115 -8.91 -15.52 6.93
CA TRP A 115 -9.31 -14.88 5.68
C TRP A 115 -10.44 -13.89 5.94
N LEU A 116 -10.52 -12.85 5.11
CA LEU A 116 -11.64 -11.91 5.14
C LEU A 116 -12.93 -12.61 4.71
N ARG A 117 -14.02 -12.27 5.40
CA ARG A 117 -15.38 -12.78 5.13
C ARG A 117 -16.33 -11.61 4.83
N PRO A 118 -17.43 -11.86 4.10
CA PRO A 118 -18.46 -10.85 3.94
C PRO A 118 -18.94 -10.34 5.32
N GLY A 119 -18.94 -9.01 5.48
CA GLY A 119 -19.29 -8.34 6.73
C GLY A 119 -18.10 -7.95 7.62
N ASP A 120 -16.88 -8.42 7.33
CA ASP A 120 -15.70 -7.92 8.04
C ASP A 120 -15.45 -6.45 7.71
N VAL A 121 -15.09 -5.69 8.73
CA VAL A 121 -14.69 -4.29 8.63
C VAL A 121 -13.16 -4.23 8.64
N VAL A 122 -12.59 -3.69 7.57
CA VAL A 122 -11.16 -3.44 7.45
C VAL A 122 -10.92 -1.94 7.63
N ALA A 123 -10.03 -1.58 8.54
CA ALA A 123 -9.57 -0.22 8.69
C ALA A 123 -8.06 -0.14 8.44
N LEU A 124 -7.65 0.89 7.71
CA LEU A 124 -6.25 1.21 7.45
C LEU A 124 -5.95 2.58 8.04
N GLU A 125 -4.89 2.65 8.82
CA GLU A 125 -4.46 3.90 9.43
C GLU A 125 -3.02 4.22 9.04
N ILE A 126 -2.78 5.47 8.69
CA ILE A 126 -1.43 6.01 8.45
C ILE A 126 -1.30 7.28 9.25
N ASP A 127 -0.22 7.38 10.03
CA ASP A 127 0.07 8.57 10.82
C ASP A 127 0.02 9.82 9.93
N ARG A 128 -0.64 10.89 10.40
CA ARG A 128 -0.88 12.17 9.70
C ARG A 128 -1.75 12.09 8.43
N LEU A 129 -2.00 10.91 7.87
CA LEU A 129 -2.88 10.74 6.70
C LEU A 129 -4.31 10.33 7.09
N GLY A 130 -4.51 9.84 8.31
CA GLY A 130 -5.81 9.46 8.83
C GLY A 130 -6.14 7.98 8.66
N SER A 131 -7.43 7.67 8.63
CA SER A 131 -7.98 6.32 8.59
C SER A 131 -8.99 6.17 7.45
N LEU A 132 -8.97 5.03 6.82
CA LEU A 132 -9.90 4.60 5.77
C LEU A 132 -10.57 3.30 6.20
#